data_e41bc40586d2cedbf64b7fe301188a04
#
_entry.id   e41bc40586d2cedbf64b7fe301188a04
#
_cell.length_a   1.000
_cell.length_b   1.000
_cell.length_c   1.000
_cell.angle_alpha   90.00
_cell.angle_beta   90.00
_cell.angle_gamma   90.00
#
_symmetry.space_group_name_H-M   'P 1'
#
loop_
_entity.id
_entity.type
_entity.pdbx_description
1 polymer ?
#
loop_
_entity_poly.entity_id
_entity_poly.type
_entity_poly.pdbx_seq_one_letter_code
_entity_poly.pdbx_strand_id
1 'polypeptide(L)' 'MSMTSDAAELSSLRSQLEELTVRVVRVGDTYRDTDDSAIASELDAAERSLLSACRSVDRAIDRLSS' A
#
# COMPACT_ATOMS: atom_id res chain seq x y z
N MET A 1 -15.35 -19.88 6.52
CA MET A 1 -14.12 -19.78 5.73
C MET A 1 -12.95 -20.30 6.52
N SER A 2 -12.03 -20.98 5.88
CA SER A 2 -10.83 -21.47 6.54
C SER A 2 -9.79 -20.34 6.66
N MET A 3 -8.89 -20.46 7.63
CA MET A 3 -7.77 -19.53 7.80
C MET A 3 -6.89 -19.48 6.55
N THR A 4 -6.75 -20.62 5.84
CA THR A 4 -6.00 -20.67 4.59
C THR A 4 -6.62 -19.77 3.52
N SER A 5 -7.95 -19.75 3.41
CA SER A 5 -8.65 -18.85 2.47
C SER A 5 -8.44 -17.41 2.82
N ASP A 6 -8.44 -17.05 4.11
CA ASP A 6 -8.22 -15.70 4.55
C ASP A 6 -6.78 -15.26 4.28
N ALA A 7 -5.81 -16.15 4.51
CA ALA A 7 -4.42 -15.84 4.22
C ALA A 7 -4.21 -15.58 2.72
N ALA A 8 -4.84 -16.40 1.87
CA ALA A 8 -4.75 -16.23 0.42
C ALA A 8 -5.40 -14.92 -0.02
N GLU A 9 -6.55 -14.58 0.55
CA GLU A 9 -7.22 -13.31 0.26
C GLU A 9 -6.36 -12.12 0.66
N LEU A 10 -5.77 -12.18 1.86
CA LEU A 10 -4.91 -11.10 2.33
C LEU A 10 -3.65 -10.96 1.47
N SER A 11 -3.08 -12.07 1.01
CA SER A 11 -1.92 -12.03 0.11
C SER A 11 -2.27 -11.33 -1.20
N SER A 12 -3.46 -11.59 -1.75
CA SER A 12 -3.95 -10.93 -2.95
C SER A 12 -4.14 -9.44 -2.71
N LEU A 13 -4.75 -9.07 -1.59
CA LEU A 13 -4.97 -7.67 -1.23
C LEU A 13 -3.64 -6.95 -1.00
N ARG A 14 -2.68 -7.63 -0.39
CA ARG A 14 -1.35 -7.08 -0.16
C ARG A 14 -0.67 -6.73 -1.49
N SER A 15 -0.80 -7.60 -2.50
CA SER A 15 -0.25 -7.34 -3.84
C SER A 15 -0.93 -6.14 -4.49
N GLN A 16 -2.24 -6.00 -4.31
CA GLN A 16 -2.98 -4.86 -4.83
C GLN A 16 -2.56 -3.55 -4.16
N LEU A 17 -2.33 -3.58 -2.85
CA LEU A 17 -1.83 -2.41 -2.12
C LEU A 17 -0.47 -1.97 -2.64
N GLU A 18 0.40 -2.93 -2.92
CA GLU A 18 1.73 -2.65 -3.47
C GLU A 18 1.63 -2.00 -4.83
N GLU A 19 0.77 -2.52 -5.70
CA GLU A 19 0.53 -1.95 -7.02
C GLU A 19 -0.05 -0.54 -6.92
N LEU A 20 -1.01 -0.31 -6.03
CA LEU A 20 -1.58 1.01 -5.82
C LEU A 20 -0.54 2.00 -5.32
N THR A 21 0.37 1.55 -4.44
CA THR A 21 1.45 2.38 -3.93
C THR A 21 2.33 2.89 -5.07
N VAL A 22 2.72 2.00 -5.97
CA VAL A 22 3.53 2.37 -7.13
C VAL A 22 2.82 3.41 -8.00
N ARG A 23 1.52 3.23 -8.21
CA ARG A 23 0.72 4.15 -9.02
C ARG A 23 0.59 5.52 -8.37
N VAL A 24 0.40 5.55 -7.05
CA VAL A 24 0.32 6.80 -6.29
C VAL A 24 1.64 7.58 -6.40
N VAL A 25 2.76 6.89 -6.24
CA VAL A 25 4.10 7.51 -6.35
C VAL A 25 4.29 8.10 -7.75
N ARG A 26 3.88 7.37 -8.77
CA ARG A 26 4.02 7.83 -10.15
C ARG A 26 3.25 9.14 -10.40
N VAL A 27 2.02 9.23 -9.88
CA VAL A 27 1.24 10.46 -9.99
C VAL A 27 1.91 11.58 -9.23
N GLY A 28 2.39 11.30 -8.00
CA GLY A 28 3.09 12.30 -7.18
C GLY A 28 4.31 12.88 -7.87
N ASP A 29 5.09 12.02 -8.54
CA ASP A 29 6.30 12.47 -9.23
C ASP A 29 6.00 13.45 -10.36
N THR A 30 4.81 13.38 -10.94
CA THR A 30 4.37 14.32 -11.98
C THR A 30 4.29 15.76 -11.47
N TYR A 31 3.99 15.92 -10.18
CA TYR A 31 3.81 17.25 -9.57
C TYR A 31 5.01 17.71 -8.76
N ARG A 32 6.01 16.88 -8.60
CA ARG A 32 7.22 17.21 -7.85
C ARG A 32 7.98 18.31 -8.58
N ASP A 33 8.42 19.31 -7.84
CA ASP A 33 9.14 20.47 -8.38
C ASP A 33 8.30 21.33 -9.34
N THR A 34 6.98 21.31 -9.16
CA THR A 34 6.05 22.16 -9.91
C THR A 34 5.35 23.12 -8.97
N ASP A 35 4.55 24.04 -9.52
CA ASP A 35 3.74 24.97 -8.73
C ASP A 35 2.69 24.22 -7.89
N ASP A 36 2.37 22.99 -8.27
CA ASP A 36 1.42 22.14 -7.57
C ASP A 36 2.12 21.09 -6.70
N SER A 37 3.31 21.40 -6.21
CA SER A 37 4.10 20.45 -5.41
C SER A 37 3.41 20.00 -4.12
N ALA A 38 2.41 20.76 -3.65
CA ALA A 38 1.60 20.33 -2.51
C ALA A 38 0.89 19.00 -2.79
N ILE A 39 0.54 18.74 -4.04
CA ILE A 39 -0.05 17.46 -4.45
C ILE A 39 0.96 16.34 -4.22
N ALA A 40 2.22 16.56 -4.62
CA ALA A 40 3.28 15.56 -4.39
C ALA A 40 3.46 15.28 -2.90
N SER A 41 3.43 16.32 -2.06
CA SER A 41 3.56 16.14 -0.60
C SER A 41 2.42 15.31 -0.02
N GLU A 42 1.19 15.56 -0.47
CA GLU A 42 0.03 14.78 -0.02
C GLU A 42 0.15 13.31 -0.46
N LEU A 43 0.63 13.09 -1.68
CA LEU A 43 0.79 11.72 -2.19
C LEU A 43 1.97 11.01 -1.53
N ASP A 44 3.01 11.72 -1.10
CA ASP A 44 4.07 11.14 -0.29
C ASP A 44 3.52 10.65 1.05
N ALA A 45 2.60 11.41 1.65
CA ALA A 45 1.93 10.97 2.89
C ALA A 45 1.06 9.73 2.63
N ALA A 46 0.35 9.70 1.50
CA ALA A 46 -0.45 8.53 1.12
C ALA A 46 0.44 7.30 0.93
N GLU A 47 1.60 7.46 0.31
CA GLU A 47 2.55 6.36 0.15
C GLU A 47 2.95 5.77 1.50
N ARG A 48 3.29 6.63 2.46
CA ARG A 48 3.67 6.17 3.81
C ARG A 48 2.54 5.38 4.47
N SER A 49 1.30 5.84 4.31
CA SER A 49 0.13 5.16 4.86
C SER A 49 -0.09 3.80 4.18
N LEU A 50 0.08 3.73 2.87
CA LEU A 50 -0.05 2.48 2.13
C LEU A 50 1.03 1.48 2.52
N LEU A 51 2.27 1.93 2.70
CA LEU A 51 3.36 1.06 3.14
C LEU A 51 3.11 0.54 4.56
N SER A 52 2.58 1.39 5.43
CA SER A 52 2.19 0.99 6.78
C SER A 52 1.07 -0.05 6.73
N ALA A 53 0.08 0.14 5.85
CA ALA A 53 -1.00 -0.83 5.67
C ALA A 53 -0.46 -2.17 5.17
N CYS A 54 0.50 -2.16 4.25
CA CYS A 54 1.13 -3.40 3.76
C CYS A 54 1.79 -4.17 4.92
N ARG A 55 2.50 -3.46 5.79
CA ARG A 55 3.15 -4.11 6.94
C ARG A 55 2.12 -4.71 7.90
N SER A 56 0.99 -4.02 8.10
CA SER A 56 -0.08 -4.55 8.96
C SER A 56 -0.70 -5.81 8.36
N VAL A 57 -0.92 -5.82 7.06
CA VAL A 57 -1.46 -6.99 6.37
C VAL A 57 -0.46 -8.15 6.47
N ASP A 58 0.83 -7.89 6.28
CA ASP A 58 1.86 -8.93 6.42
C ASP A 58 1.83 -9.56 7.81
N ARG A 59 1.69 -8.73 8.86
CA ARG A 59 1.61 -9.23 10.23
C ARG A 59 0.35 -10.08 10.44
N ALA A 60 -0.77 -9.70 9.84
CA ALA A 60 -2.00 -10.49 9.93
C ALA A 60 -1.84 -11.84 9.24
N ILE A 61 -1.19 -11.86 8.09
CA ILE A 61 -0.90 -13.11 7.37
C ILE A 61 -0.04 -14.02 8.24
N ASP A 62 1.00 -13.46 8.85
CA ASP A 62 1.90 -14.24 9.73
C ASP A 62 1.13 -14.85 10.90
N ARG A 63 0.19 -14.11 11.49
CA ARG A 63 -0.62 -14.63 12.60
C ARG A 63 -1.53 -15.77 12.14
N LEU A 64 -2.06 -15.69 10.94
CA LEU A 64 -2.90 -16.75 10.37
C LEU A 64 -2.09 -18.00 10.05
N SER A 65 -0.80 -17.84 9.80
CA SER A 65 0.10 -18.94 9.40
C SER A 65 0.82 -19.58 10.57
N SER A 66 0.75 -18.98 11.75
CA SER A 66 1.47 -19.47 12.93
C SER A 66 0.67 -20.47 13.75
#